data_de50cdd63422a3d18e4fc68998fbdf4a
#
_entry.id   de50cdd63422a3d18e4fc68998fbdf4a
#
_cell.length_a   1.000
_cell.length_b   1.000
_cell.length_c   1.000
_cell.angle_alpha   90.00
_cell.angle_beta   90.00
_cell.angle_gamma   90.00
#
_symmetry.space_group_name_H-M   'P 1'
#
loop_
_entity.id
_entity.type
_entity.pdbx_description
1 polymer ?
#
loop_
_entity_poly.entity_id
_entity_poly.type
_entity_poly.pdbx_seq_one_letter_code
_entity_poly.pdbx_strand_id
1 'polypeptide(L)'
;SRGLGDVYKRQGLLGYEGNDAKLAVERFMQKYYRVVMAVSELNDLIMQHFEEVILRAGENGQIQPLNSRFQLRDGYLEVTHANVFKRTPFALLEIFVLLAQHPEIKGVRADTIRLLRDSRHLIDDDFRHDIRNTSLFIELFKCQEGIHRNLRRMNRYGILGRYLPEFGLIVGQMQHDLFHIYTVDAHTLNLIKHLRKLRRPDMAEKYPLASKIMERLPKPELIYIAGLYHDIAKGRGGDHSELGAVDAEHFCQRHQLPPWDTNLVSWLVQNHLIMSTTAQRKDLSDPQVIYDFAQLMGNQTYLDYLYVLTVADINATNPTLWNSWRASLLRQLYTETKRALRRGLENPVDRE
;
A
#
# COMPACT_ATOMS: atom_id res chain seq x y z
N SER A 1 32.49 4.17 -7.94
CA SER A 1 32.92 2.76 -8.05
C SER A 1 33.54 2.18 -6.76
N ARG A 2 34.02 3.01 -5.80
CA ARG A 2 34.54 2.50 -4.51
C ARG A 2 33.47 1.95 -3.56
N GLY A 3 32.25 2.46 -3.57
CA GLY A 3 31.18 1.99 -2.66
C GLY A 3 30.62 0.60 -2.96
N LEU A 4 30.56 0.19 -4.21
CA LEU A 4 30.08 -1.15 -4.60
C LEU A 4 31.07 -2.26 -4.20
N GLY A 5 32.39 -2.02 -4.32
CA GLY A 5 33.42 -2.98 -3.93
C GLY A 5 33.42 -3.30 -2.43
N ASP A 6 33.08 -2.34 -1.58
CA ASP A 6 32.97 -2.54 -0.12
C ASP A 6 31.70 -3.32 0.27
N VAL A 7 30.62 -3.18 -0.48
CA VAL A 7 29.39 -3.96 -0.28
C VAL A 7 29.63 -5.42 -0.62
N TYR A 8 30.30 -5.73 -1.73
CA TYR A 8 30.65 -7.11 -2.11
C TYR A 8 31.58 -7.81 -1.10
N LYS A 9 32.56 -7.09 -0.55
CA LYS A 9 33.47 -7.64 0.48
C LYS A 9 32.74 -7.95 1.78
N ARG A 10 31.78 -7.11 2.19
CA ARG A 10 30.99 -7.32 3.41
C ARG A 10 29.97 -8.44 3.28
N GLN A 11 29.50 -8.74 2.08
CA GLN A 11 28.58 -9.84 1.81
C GLN A 11 29.20 -11.20 2.11
N GLY A 12 30.43 -11.47 1.63
CA GLY A 12 31.15 -12.72 1.92
C GLY A 12 31.40 -12.93 3.40
N LEU A 13 31.73 -11.85 4.14
CA LEU A 13 31.90 -11.87 5.58
C LEU A 13 30.63 -12.18 6.38
N LEU A 14 29.45 -11.94 5.80
CA LEU A 14 28.15 -12.16 6.44
C LEU A 14 27.43 -13.43 5.93
N GLY A 15 28.13 -14.27 5.14
CA GLY A 15 27.60 -15.57 4.69
C GLY A 15 26.55 -15.50 3.58
N TYR A 16 26.51 -14.40 2.81
CA TYR A 16 25.64 -14.29 1.64
C TYR A 16 26.36 -14.78 0.38
N GLU A 17 26.35 -16.09 0.18
CA GLU A 17 26.86 -16.75 -1.01
C GLU A 17 25.69 -17.04 -1.97
N GLY A 18 25.90 -16.81 -3.25
CA GLY A 18 24.93 -17.14 -4.31
C GLY A 18 25.55 -17.06 -5.69
N ASN A 19 25.10 -17.91 -6.60
CA ASN A 19 25.52 -17.93 -7.99
C ASN A 19 25.10 -16.67 -8.77
N ASP A 20 24.19 -15.86 -8.20
CA ASP A 20 23.78 -14.57 -8.71
C ASP A 20 24.13 -13.47 -7.67
N ALA A 21 25.20 -12.75 -7.97
CA ALA A 21 25.69 -11.65 -7.13
C ALA A 21 24.61 -10.57 -6.87
N LYS A 22 23.71 -10.34 -7.84
CA LYS A 22 22.59 -9.40 -7.70
C LYS A 22 21.62 -9.85 -6.61
N LEU A 23 21.24 -11.13 -6.59
CA LEU A 23 20.33 -11.70 -5.60
C LEU A 23 20.92 -11.67 -4.18
N ALA A 24 22.24 -11.91 -4.06
CA ALA A 24 22.91 -11.83 -2.78
C ALA A 24 22.94 -10.40 -2.22
N VAL A 25 23.16 -9.39 -3.10
CA VAL A 25 23.07 -7.97 -2.72
C VAL A 25 21.67 -7.60 -2.26
N GLU A 26 20.65 -8.02 -2.99
CA GLU A 26 19.23 -7.74 -2.66
C GLU A 26 18.86 -8.31 -1.29
N ARG A 27 19.23 -9.56 -1.01
CA ARG A 27 19.00 -10.21 0.30
C ARG A 27 19.72 -9.52 1.45
N PHE A 28 21.00 -9.15 1.23
CA PHE A 28 21.76 -8.40 2.21
C PHE A 28 21.13 -7.04 2.51
N MET A 29 20.77 -6.28 1.46
CA MET A 29 20.16 -4.96 1.61
C MET A 29 18.78 -5.07 2.27
N GLN A 30 18.00 -6.09 1.96
CA GLN A 30 16.73 -6.33 2.63
C GLN A 30 16.90 -6.55 4.12
N LYS A 31 17.87 -7.37 4.52
CA LYS A 31 18.18 -7.57 5.95
C LYS A 31 18.66 -6.29 6.60
N TYR A 32 19.53 -5.54 5.93
CA TYR A 32 20.02 -4.25 6.41
C TYR A 32 18.87 -3.27 6.67
N TYR A 33 17.97 -3.08 5.70
CA TYR A 33 16.82 -2.19 5.87
C TYR A 33 15.86 -2.65 6.97
N ARG A 34 15.62 -3.95 7.10
CA ARG A 34 14.81 -4.50 8.21
C ARG A 34 15.42 -4.18 9.56
N VAL A 35 16.75 -4.29 9.70
CA VAL A 35 17.45 -3.93 10.93
C VAL A 35 17.37 -2.42 11.20
N VAL A 36 17.61 -1.59 10.18
CA VAL A 36 17.48 -0.13 10.29
C VAL A 36 16.06 0.28 10.71
N MET A 37 15.04 -0.33 10.12
CA MET A 37 13.65 -0.10 10.53
C MET A 37 13.41 -0.47 11.98
N ALA A 38 13.88 -1.65 12.43
CA ALA A 38 13.73 -2.11 13.80
C ALA A 38 14.44 -1.20 14.81
N VAL A 39 15.63 -0.71 14.48
CA VAL A 39 16.36 0.27 15.31
C VAL A 39 15.63 1.61 15.38
N SER A 40 15.13 2.11 14.25
CA SER A 40 14.35 3.34 14.22
C SER A 40 13.08 3.23 15.06
N GLU A 41 12.38 2.09 14.98
CA GLU A 41 11.20 1.84 15.80
C GLU A 41 11.52 1.81 17.29
N LEU A 42 12.59 1.13 17.66
CA LEU A 42 13.01 1.06 19.05
C LEU A 42 13.35 2.45 19.59
N ASN A 43 14.07 3.25 18.80
CA ASN A 43 14.39 4.62 19.16
C ASN A 43 13.14 5.47 19.39
N ASP A 44 12.18 5.41 18.45
CA ASP A 44 10.94 6.17 18.58
C ASP A 44 10.10 5.71 19.79
N LEU A 45 10.09 4.40 20.07
CA LEU A 45 9.40 3.86 21.24
C LEU A 45 10.03 4.32 22.56
N ILE A 46 11.38 4.33 22.62
CA ILE A 46 12.12 4.83 23.79
C ILE A 46 11.85 6.33 23.98
N MET A 47 11.90 7.13 22.92
CA MET A 47 11.62 8.57 22.99
C MET A 47 10.19 8.85 23.43
N GLN A 48 9.22 8.11 22.91
CA GLN A 48 7.82 8.24 23.34
C GLN A 48 7.63 7.84 24.80
N HIS A 49 8.25 6.74 25.23
CA HIS A 49 8.22 6.31 26.63
C HIS A 49 8.84 7.36 27.56
N PHE A 50 9.96 7.95 27.15
CA PHE A 50 10.62 9.03 27.87
C PHE A 50 9.69 10.25 28.02
N GLU A 51 9.03 10.68 26.93
CA GLU A 51 8.05 11.77 27.00
C GLU A 51 6.89 11.44 27.94
N GLU A 52 6.35 10.22 27.89
CA GLU A 52 5.22 9.81 28.70
C GLU A 52 5.54 9.70 30.19
N VAL A 53 6.71 9.17 30.53
CA VAL A 53 7.09 8.87 31.92
C VAL A 53 7.81 10.04 32.60
N ILE A 54 8.65 10.77 31.88
CA ILE A 54 9.53 11.78 32.46
C ILE A 54 8.97 13.19 32.31
N LEU A 55 8.54 13.57 31.12
CA LEU A 55 8.04 14.94 30.88
C LEU A 55 6.62 15.15 31.39
N ARG A 56 5.82 14.08 31.55
CA ARG A 56 4.45 14.13 32.03
C ARG A 56 4.29 13.46 33.41
N ALA A 57 5.38 13.21 34.12
CA ALA A 57 5.34 12.68 35.48
C ALA A 57 4.60 13.63 36.38
N GLY A 58 3.46 13.17 36.93
CA GLY A 58 2.62 13.97 37.85
C GLY A 58 1.35 14.57 37.24
N GLU A 59 1.14 14.49 35.94
CA GLU A 59 -0.16 14.80 35.35
C GLU A 59 -1.13 13.64 35.64
N ASN A 60 -2.24 13.92 36.34
CA ASN A 60 -3.36 13.00 36.47
C ASN A 60 -4.06 12.92 35.13
N GLY A 61 -3.60 12.01 34.26
CA GLY A 61 -4.09 11.87 32.92
C GLY A 61 -5.59 11.66 32.85
N GLN A 62 -6.26 12.49 32.05
CA GLN A 62 -7.70 12.38 31.84
C GLN A 62 -7.99 11.09 31.06
N ILE A 63 -8.71 10.16 31.69
CA ILE A 63 -9.09 8.88 31.06
C ILE A 63 -10.49 9.02 30.47
N GLN A 64 -10.60 8.72 29.18
CA GLN A 64 -11.86 8.66 28.45
C GLN A 64 -12.05 7.23 27.91
N PRO A 65 -13.04 6.46 28.36
CA PRO A 65 -13.29 5.13 27.82
C PRO A 65 -13.82 5.20 26.39
N LEU A 66 -13.33 4.32 25.51
CA LEU A 66 -13.85 4.13 24.16
C LEU A 66 -14.73 2.88 24.09
N ASN A 67 -14.23 1.77 24.59
CA ASN A 67 -14.97 0.51 24.72
C ASN A 67 -14.36 -0.35 25.84
N SER A 68 -14.77 -1.61 25.97
CA SER A 68 -14.26 -2.50 27.03
C SER A 68 -12.75 -2.84 26.91
N ARG A 69 -12.14 -2.63 25.76
CA ARG A 69 -10.76 -2.99 25.44
C ARG A 69 -9.82 -1.78 25.38
N PHE A 70 -10.34 -0.63 24.99
CA PHE A 70 -9.56 0.57 24.70
C PHE A 70 -10.11 1.81 25.40
N GLN A 71 -9.19 2.67 25.81
CA GLN A 71 -9.46 3.98 26.38
C GLN A 71 -8.45 5.00 25.86
N LEU A 72 -8.75 6.27 26.05
CA LEU A 72 -7.81 7.36 25.80
C LEU A 72 -7.26 7.85 27.14
N ARG A 73 -5.96 8.09 27.17
CA ARG A 73 -5.30 8.84 28.24
C ARG A 73 -4.58 10.02 27.61
N ASP A 74 -4.99 11.22 27.97
CA ASP A 74 -4.47 12.49 27.42
C ASP A 74 -4.54 12.59 25.89
N GLY A 75 -5.54 11.94 25.31
CA GLY A 75 -5.73 11.86 23.85
C GLY A 75 -4.93 10.78 23.13
N TYR A 76 -4.20 9.93 23.86
CA TYR A 76 -3.49 8.76 23.32
C TYR A 76 -4.25 7.47 23.62
N LEU A 77 -4.31 6.59 22.63
CA LEU A 77 -4.99 5.31 22.73
C LEU A 77 -4.16 4.31 23.56
N GLU A 78 -4.80 3.67 24.51
CA GLU A 78 -4.20 2.59 25.30
C GLU A 78 -5.20 1.44 25.53
N VAL A 79 -4.67 0.25 25.82
CA VAL A 79 -5.49 -0.88 26.28
C VAL A 79 -5.96 -0.66 27.70
N THR A 80 -7.16 -1.14 28.04
CA THR A 80 -7.71 -1.05 29.40
C THR A 80 -6.97 -1.94 30.40
N HIS A 81 -6.35 -3.04 29.95
CA HIS A 81 -5.49 -3.91 30.76
C HIS A 81 -4.50 -4.72 29.90
N ALA A 82 -3.41 -5.20 30.48
CA ALA A 82 -2.31 -5.87 29.77
C ALA A 82 -2.69 -7.15 29.01
N ASN A 83 -3.79 -7.78 29.37
CA ASN A 83 -4.24 -9.05 28.75
C ASN A 83 -5.26 -8.87 27.62
N VAL A 84 -5.53 -7.64 27.15
CA VAL A 84 -6.54 -7.36 26.12
C VAL A 84 -6.30 -8.20 24.88
N PHE A 85 -5.10 -8.17 24.31
CA PHE A 85 -4.79 -8.89 23.06
C PHE A 85 -4.83 -10.42 23.23
N LYS A 86 -4.42 -10.94 24.39
CA LYS A 86 -4.48 -12.38 24.68
C LYS A 86 -5.92 -12.89 24.82
N ARG A 87 -6.78 -12.11 25.47
CA ARG A 87 -8.20 -12.47 25.66
C ARG A 87 -9.04 -12.23 24.42
N THR A 88 -8.67 -11.23 23.64
CA THR A 88 -9.44 -10.76 22.49
C THR A 88 -8.49 -10.46 21.32
N PRO A 89 -7.98 -11.50 20.60
CA PRO A 89 -6.98 -11.32 19.56
C PRO A 89 -7.39 -10.34 18.45
N PHE A 90 -8.67 -10.27 18.06
CA PHE A 90 -9.13 -9.33 17.05
C PHE A 90 -8.84 -7.84 17.42
N ALA A 91 -8.61 -7.53 18.69
CA ALA A 91 -8.19 -6.21 19.14
C ALA A 91 -6.85 -5.77 18.50
N LEU A 92 -6.03 -6.71 17.99
CA LEU A 92 -4.81 -6.41 17.23
C LEU A 92 -5.08 -5.69 15.90
N LEU A 93 -6.28 -5.84 15.32
CA LEU A 93 -6.73 -5.09 14.15
C LEU A 93 -7.68 -3.94 14.53
N GLU A 94 -8.53 -4.15 15.53
CA GLU A 94 -9.49 -3.14 16.00
C GLU A 94 -8.81 -1.81 16.35
N ILE A 95 -7.64 -1.84 16.96
CA ILE A 95 -6.90 -0.64 17.34
C ILE A 95 -6.65 0.29 16.15
N PHE A 96 -6.37 -0.25 14.96
CA PHE A 96 -6.13 0.54 13.75
C PHE A 96 -7.42 1.09 13.14
N VAL A 97 -8.52 0.36 13.26
CA VAL A 97 -9.84 0.83 12.85
C VAL A 97 -10.28 2.00 13.75
N LEU A 98 -10.09 1.88 15.07
CA LEU A 98 -10.35 2.98 16.01
C LEU A 98 -9.52 4.22 15.67
N LEU A 99 -8.23 4.06 15.38
CA LEU A 99 -7.36 5.17 14.96
C LEU A 99 -7.77 5.80 13.61
N ALA A 100 -8.43 5.04 12.74
CA ALA A 100 -8.93 5.54 11.47
C ALA A 100 -10.27 6.27 11.63
N GLN A 101 -11.13 5.79 12.52
CA GLN A 101 -12.44 6.37 12.81
C GLN A 101 -12.36 7.62 13.71
N HIS A 102 -11.28 7.75 14.48
CA HIS A 102 -11.06 8.83 15.45
C HIS A 102 -9.80 9.64 15.10
N PRO A 103 -9.85 10.53 14.10
CA PRO A 103 -8.69 11.32 13.65
C PRO A 103 -8.14 12.26 14.74
N GLU A 104 -8.91 12.57 15.76
CA GLU A 104 -8.52 13.35 16.95
C GLU A 104 -7.53 12.61 17.85
N ILE A 105 -7.43 11.29 17.77
CA ILE A 105 -6.47 10.49 18.55
C ILE A 105 -5.05 10.83 18.15
N LYS A 106 -4.25 11.30 19.09
CA LYS A 106 -2.87 11.77 18.86
C LYS A 106 -1.92 10.63 18.47
N GLY A 107 -2.12 9.44 19.02
CA GLY A 107 -1.28 8.27 18.80
C GLY A 107 -1.63 7.12 19.73
N VAL A 108 -0.74 6.15 19.81
CA VAL A 108 -0.85 4.99 20.71
C VAL A 108 0.21 5.10 21.80
N ARG A 109 -0.11 4.82 23.05
CA ARG A 109 0.85 4.84 24.15
C ARG A 109 1.92 3.76 24.00
N ALA A 110 3.14 4.06 24.44
CA ALA A 110 4.30 3.20 24.30
C ALA A 110 4.08 1.79 24.88
N ASP A 111 3.47 1.66 26.04
CA ASP A 111 3.17 0.36 26.65
C ASP A 111 2.18 -0.45 25.82
N THR A 112 1.19 0.18 25.19
CA THR A 112 0.23 -0.48 24.32
C THR A 112 0.92 -0.94 23.02
N ILE A 113 1.82 -0.14 22.44
CA ILE A 113 2.63 -0.54 21.29
C ILE A 113 3.49 -1.76 21.62
N ARG A 114 4.11 -1.78 22.81
CA ARG A 114 4.91 -2.93 23.27
C ARG A 114 4.06 -4.19 23.39
N LEU A 115 2.90 -4.11 24.05
CA LEU A 115 1.95 -5.24 24.18
C LEU A 115 1.47 -5.73 22.82
N LEU A 116 1.18 -4.83 21.89
CA LEU A 116 0.78 -5.17 20.53
C LEU A 116 1.89 -5.93 19.79
N ARG A 117 3.14 -5.47 19.88
CA ARG A 117 4.30 -6.13 19.28
C ARG A 117 4.54 -7.52 19.89
N ASP A 118 4.43 -7.66 21.20
CA ASP A 118 4.61 -8.92 21.91
C ASP A 118 3.50 -9.93 21.57
N SER A 119 2.32 -9.43 21.20
CA SER A 119 1.15 -10.25 20.85
C SER A 119 1.05 -10.61 19.36
N ARG A 120 2.01 -10.20 18.51
CA ARG A 120 2.00 -10.49 17.06
C ARG A 120 1.93 -11.99 16.72
N HIS A 121 2.43 -12.84 17.60
CA HIS A 121 2.40 -14.30 17.43
C HIS A 121 0.98 -14.88 17.43
N LEU A 122 -0.01 -14.13 17.93
CA LEU A 122 -1.43 -14.50 17.88
C LEU A 122 -2.05 -14.36 16.48
N ILE A 123 -1.35 -13.69 15.56
CA ILE A 123 -1.77 -13.57 14.17
C ILE A 123 -1.28 -14.81 13.41
N ASP A 124 -2.02 -15.88 13.51
CA ASP A 124 -1.84 -17.16 12.82
C ASP A 124 -2.84 -17.33 11.67
N ASP A 125 -2.93 -18.52 11.11
CA ASP A 125 -3.84 -18.80 9.99
C ASP A 125 -5.31 -18.75 10.42
N ASP A 126 -5.65 -19.21 11.62
CA ASP A 126 -7.01 -19.13 12.16
C ASP A 126 -7.43 -17.67 12.33
N PHE A 127 -6.52 -16.83 12.86
CA PHE A 127 -6.75 -15.39 12.96
C PHE A 127 -7.01 -14.75 11.60
N ARG A 128 -6.24 -15.10 10.54
CA ARG A 128 -6.37 -14.54 9.19
C ARG A 128 -7.69 -14.90 8.52
N HIS A 129 -8.28 -16.05 8.89
CA HIS A 129 -9.53 -16.54 8.32
C HIS A 129 -10.77 -16.24 9.20
N ASP A 130 -10.58 -15.70 10.39
CA ASP A 130 -11.68 -15.27 11.25
C ASP A 130 -12.43 -14.09 10.61
N ILE A 131 -13.74 -14.24 10.42
CA ILE A 131 -14.59 -13.24 9.78
C ILE A 131 -14.56 -11.87 10.49
N ARG A 132 -14.35 -11.86 11.81
CA ARG A 132 -14.21 -10.60 12.57
C ARG A 132 -12.98 -9.83 12.11
N ASN A 133 -11.86 -10.53 11.90
CA ASN A 133 -10.59 -9.98 11.49
C ASN A 133 -10.60 -9.53 10.04
N THR A 134 -11.17 -10.34 9.14
CA THR A 134 -11.30 -9.98 7.73
C THR A 134 -12.22 -8.77 7.55
N SER A 135 -13.32 -8.69 8.30
CA SER A 135 -14.24 -7.55 8.29
C SER A 135 -13.57 -6.28 8.82
N LEU A 136 -12.83 -6.35 9.94
CA LEU A 136 -12.09 -5.21 10.49
C LEU A 136 -11.04 -4.68 9.51
N PHE A 137 -10.33 -5.57 8.82
CA PHE A 137 -9.32 -5.16 7.87
C PHE A 137 -9.93 -4.44 6.65
N ILE A 138 -11.04 -4.95 6.11
CA ILE A 138 -11.77 -4.26 5.03
C ILE A 138 -12.36 -2.93 5.51
N GLU A 139 -12.85 -2.85 6.74
CA GLU A 139 -13.36 -1.60 7.31
C GLU A 139 -12.29 -0.51 7.35
N LEU A 140 -11.03 -0.88 7.60
CA LEU A 140 -9.91 0.05 7.53
C LEU A 140 -9.79 0.72 6.15
N PHE A 141 -10.03 -0.01 5.06
CA PHE A 141 -9.98 0.54 3.69
C PHE A 141 -11.18 1.44 3.36
N LYS A 142 -12.32 1.25 4.02
CA LYS A 142 -13.52 2.09 3.87
C LYS A 142 -13.43 3.39 4.65
N CYS A 143 -12.57 3.47 5.67
CA CYS A 143 -12.35 4.70 6.42
C CYS A 143 -11.84 5.81 5.50
N GLN A 144 -12.54 6.94 5.48
CA GLN A 144 -12.23 8.05 4.57
C GLN A 144 -10.88 8.70 4.87
N GLU A 145 -10.46 8.69 6.13
CA GLU A 145 -9.22 9.27 6.58
C GLU A 145 -8.32 8.24 7.29
N GLY A 146 -7.03 8.48 7.26
CA GLY A 146 -6.10 7.71 8.08
C GLY A 146 -5.60 6.38 7.53
N ILE A 147 -6.14 5.85 6.40
CA ILE A 147 -5.75 4.54 5.85
C ILE A 147 -4.21 4.41 5.68
N HIS A 148 -3.57 5.37 5.00
CA HIS A 148 -2.12 5.35 4.82
C HIS A 148 -1.38 5.38 6.15
N ARG A 149 -1.81 6.25 7.09
CA ARG A 149 -1.18 6.39 8.41
C ARG A 149 -1.27 5.09 9.20
N ASN A 150 -2.41 4.42 9.16
CA ASN A 150 -2.62 3.18 9.88
C ASN A 150 -1.95 1.98 9.23
N LEU A 151 -1.95 1.84 7.91
CA LEU A 151 -1.15 0.82 7.23
C LEU A 151 0.35 1.00 7.49
N ARG A 152 0.85 2.24 7.52
CA ARG A 152 2.23 2.53 7.89
C ARG A 152 2.53 2.15 9.34
N ARG A 153 1.60 2.42 10.28
CA ARG A 153 1.73 1.97 11.68
C ARG A 153 1.72 0.45 11.78
N MET A 154 0.80 -0.21 11.07
CA MET A 154 0.73 -1.68 11.02
C MET A 154 2.04 -2.28 10.49
N ASN A 155 2.60 -1.71 9.41
CA ASN A 155 3.90 -2.13 8.90
C ASN A 155 5.00 -1.91 9.93
N ARG A 156 5.05 -0.73 10.52
CA ARG A 156 6.03 -0.35 11.53
C ARG A 156 5.97 -1.25 12.78
N TYR A 157 4.79 -1.60 13.26
CA TYR A 157 4.62 -2.49 14.41
C TYR A 157 4.73 -3.97 14.07
N GLY A 158 5.01 -4.32 12.81
CA GLY A 158 5.14 -5.69 12.33
C GLY A 158 3.84 -6.48 12.29
N ILE A 159 2.70 -5.78 12.31
CA ILE A 159 1.36 -6.39 12.22
C ILE A 159 1.00 -6.68 10.75
N LEU A 160 1.29 -5.74 9.83
CA LEU A 160 0.86 -5.86 8.43
C LEU A 160 1.46 -7.11 7.76
N GLY A 161 2.77 -7.33 7.90
CA GLY A 161 3.45 -8.50 7.35
C GLY A 161 3.10 -9.82 8.04
N ARG A 162 2.55 -9.78 9.27
CA ARG A 162 2.00 -10.97 9.94
C ARG A 162 0.59 -11.29 9.45
N TYR A 163 -0.23 -10.26 9.25
CA TYR A 163 -1.59 -10.43 8.75
C TYR A 163 -1.62 -10.79 7.26
N LEU A 164 -0.72 -10.16 6.47
CA LEU A 164 -0.49 -10.44 5.05
C LEU A 164 0.95 -10.96 4.88
N PRO A 165 1.16 -12.30 4.95
CA PRO A 165 2.50 -12.89 4.81
C PRO A 165 3.19 -12.50 3.51
N GLU A 166 2.45 -12.39 2.41
CA GLU A 166 2.91 -11.91 1.11
C GLU A 166 3.48 -10.49 1.18
N PHE A 167 2.88 -9.58 1.97
CA PHE A 167 3.42 -8.26 2.23
C PHE A 167 4.71 -8.34 3.08
N GLY A 168 4.75 -9.28 4.01
CA GLY A 168 5.95 -9.53 4.83
C GLY A 168 7.19 -9.86 4.00
N LEU A 169 7.02 -10.47 2.81
CA LEU A 169 8.12 -10.80 1.90
C LEU A 169 8.78 -9.55 1.31
N ILE A 170 8.00 -8.51 1.01
CA ILE A 170 8.50 -7.28 0.38
C ILE A 170 9.01 -6.23 1.37
N VAL A 171 8.83 -6.43 2.67
CA VAL A 171 9.32 -5.49 3.69
C VAL A 171 10.84 -5.35 3.61
N GLY A 172 11.30 -4.12 3.44
CA GLY A 172 12.72 -3.78 3.32
C GLY A 172 13.37 -4.21 1.99
N GLN A 173 12.62 -4.76 1.05
CA GLN A 173 13.14 -5.19 -0.25
C GLN A 173 13.47 -3.99 -1.13
N MET A 174 14.72 -3.92 -1.60
CA MET A 174 15.17 -2.90 -2.55
C MET A 174 14.85 -3.31 -3.99
N GLN A 175 14.59 -2.30 -4.81
CA GLN A 175 14.54 -2.45 -6.26
C GLN A 175 15.84 -1.88 -6.84
N HIS A 176 16.53 -2.71 -7.63
CA HIS A 176 17.78 -2.31 -8.30
C HIS A 176 17.47 -1.78 -9.72
N ASP A 177 16.77 -0.66 -9.81
CA ASP A 177 16.64 0.10 -11.03
C ASP A 177 16.94 1.59 -10.80
N LEU A 178 17.06 2.33 -11.90
CA LEU A 178 17.42 3.75 -11.85
C LEU A 178 16.27 4.67 -11.39
N PHE A 179 15.08 4.15 -11.22
CA PHE A 179 13.87 4.94 -11.00
C PHE A 179 13.34 4.85 -9.59
N HIS A 180 13.49 3.70 -8.92
CA HIS A 180 12.96 3.48 -7.57
C HIS A 180 13.95 3.94 -6.50
N ILE A 181 13.53 4.87 -5.67
CA ILE A 181 14.33 5.41 -4.55
C ILE A 181 13.90 4.84 -3.20
N TYR A 182 12.85 4.01 -3.18
CA TYR A 182 12.25 3.43 -1.99
C TYR A 182 12.32 1.90 -2.03
N THR A 183 12.23 1.26 -0.86
CA THR A 183 11.93 -0.17 -0.76
C THR A 183 10.52 -0.46 -1.28
N VAL A 184 10.24 -1.72 -1.68
CA VAL A 184 8.95 -2.09 -2.27
C VAL A 184 7.79 -1.79 -1.32
N ASP A 185 7.92 -2.11 -0.04
CA ASP A 185 6.92 -1.80 0.99
C ASP A 185 6.73 -0.28 1.18
N ALA A 186 7.81 0.49 1.22
CA ALA A 186 7.74 1.94 1.34
C ALA A 186 7.12 2.59 0.10
N HIS A 187 7.45 2.10 -1.10
CA HIS A 187 6.82 2.51 -2.35
C HIS A 187 5.31 2.23 -2.34
N THR A 188 4.92 1.00 -1.99
CA THR A 188 3.51 0.59 -1.89
C THR A 188 2.71 1.49 -0.93
N LEU A 189 3.26 1.77 0.26
CA LEU A 189 2.60 2.66 1.20
C LEU A 189 2.57 4.12 0.72
N ASN A 190 3.60 4.58 -0.01
CA ASN A 190 3.58 5.88 -0.65
C ASN A 190 2.53 5.98 -1.75
N LEU A 191 2.33 4.93 -2.54
CA LEU A 191 1.27 4.86 -3.55
C LEU A 191 -0.10 5.09 -2.89
N ILE A 192 -0.41 4.39 -1.80
CA ILE A 192 -1.66 4.58 -1.05
C ILE A 192 -1.79 6.01 -0.52
N LYS A 193 -0.68 6.61 -0.07
CA LYS A 193 -0.65 8.02 0.33
C LYS A 193 -1.01 8.96 -0.83
N HIS A 194 -0.49 8.69 -2.04
CA HIS A 194 -0.81 9.49 -3.23
C HIS A 194 -2.27 9.32 -3.64
N LEU A 195 -2.79 8.10 -3.68
CA LEU A 195 -4.22 7.84 -3.92
C LEU A 195 -5.11 8.63 -2.95
N ARG A 196 -4.78 8.59 -1.66
CA ARG A 196 -5.53 9.33 -0.65
C ARG A 196 -5.48 10.86 -0.86
N LYS A 197 -4.31 11.38 -1.23
CA LYS A 197 -4.11 12.81 -1.50
C LYS A 197 -4.95 13.31 -2.68
N LEU A 198 -5.18 12.48 -3.72
CA LEU A 198 -5.98 12.86 -4.89
C LEU A 198 -7.43 13.27 -4.54
N ARG A 199 -7.94 12.87 -3.37
CA ARG A 199 -9.26 13.30 -2.87
C ARG A 199 -9.26 14.68 -2.19
N ARG A 200 -8.09 15.29 -2.04
CA ARG A 200 -7.96 16.60 -1.39
C ARG A 200 -8.16 17.70 -2.42
N PRO A 201 -8.88 18.79 -2.07
CA PRO A 201 -9.13 19.91 -2.99
C PRO A 201 -7.84 20.56 -3.53
N ASP A 202 -6.79 20.64 -2.71
CA ASP A 202 -5.50 21.22 -3.09
C ASP A 202 -4.74 20.40 -4.16
N MET A 203 -5.11 19.13 -4.36
CA MET A 203 -4.53 18.29 -5.41
C MET A 203 -5.23 18.42 -6.75
N ALA A 204 -6.45 18.95 -6.79
CA ALA A 204 -7.24 19.08 -8.01
C ALA A 204 -6.57 20.01 -9.05
N GLU A 205 -5.81 21.01 -8.62
CA GLU A 205 -5.04 21.88 -9.52
C GLU A 205 -3.89 21.11 -10.19
N LYS A 206 -3.15 20.31 -9.41
CA LYS A 206 -1.99 19.56 -9.92
C LYS A 206 -2.39 18.31 -10.71
N TYR A 207 -3.47 17.65 -10.33
CA TYR A 207 -3.94 16.38 -10.90
C TYR A 207 -5.44 16.44 -11.26
N PRO A 208 -5.88 17.36 -12.13
CA PRO A 208 -7.31 17.67 -12.29
C PRO A 208 -8.15 16.47 -12.71
N LEU A 209 -7.65 15.67 -13.66
CA LEU A 209 -8.37 14.49 -14.14
C LEU A 209 -8.38 13.37 -13.09
N ALA A 210 -7.24 13.06 -12.48
CA ALA A 210 -7.13 12.01 -11.46
C ALA A 210 -7.98 12.33 -10.22
N SER A 211 -7.96 13.57 -9.74
CA SER A 211 -8.78 14.01 -8.61
C SER A 211 -10.28 13.89 -8.93
N LYS A 212 -10.69 14.35 -10.11
CA LYS A 212 -12.09 14.24 -10.56
C LYS A 212 -12.56 12.79 -10.69
N ILE A 213 -11.70 11.89 -11.17
CA ILE A 213 -12.01 10.46 -11.25
C ILE A 213 -12.11 9.89 -9.85
N MET A 214 -11.12 10.14 -8.99
CA MET A 214 -11.05 9.61 -7.63
C MET A 214 -12.28 9.97 -6.77
N GLU A 215 -12.84 11.17 -6.96
CA GLU A 215 -14.08 11.60 -6.30
C GLU A 215 -15.32 10.79 -6.74
N ARG A 216 -15.28 10.24 -7.95
CA ARG A 216 -16.41 9.54 -8.57
C ARG A 216 -16.32 8.03 -8.50
N LEU A 217 -15.20 7.48 -8.02
CA LEU A 217 -15.04 6.04 -7.88
C LEU A 217 -16.12 5.48 -6.95
N PRO A 218 -16.91 4.50 -7.40
CA PRO A 218 -18.04 3.98 -6.62
C PRO A 218 -17.58 3.25 -5.35
N LYS A 219 -16.40 2.63 -5.40
CA LYS A 219 -15.80 1.86 -4.30
C LYS A 219 -14.30 2.20 -4.19
N PRO A 220 -13.95 3.33 -3.57
CA PRO A 220 -12.56 3.76 -3.47
C PRO A 220 -11.69 2.79 -2.67
N GLU A 221 -12.26 1.94 -1.83
CA GLU A 221 -11.53 0.88 -1.12
C GLU A 221 -10.84 -0.09 -2.07
N LEU A 222 -11.41 -0.37 -3.25
CA LEU A 222 -10.84 -1.31 -4.22
C LEU A 222 -9.53 -0.82 -4.82
N ILE A 223 -9.39 0.49 -5.05
CA ILE A 223 -8.13 1.03 -5.58
C ILE A 223 -7.02 1.01 -4.54
N TYR A 224 -7.35 1.18 -3.26
CA TYR A 224 -6.36 1.05 -2.18
C TYR A 224 -5.89 -0.40 -2.04
N ILE A 225 -6.79 -1.38 -2.18
CA ILE A 225 -6.44 -2.81 -2.18
C ILE A 225 -5.56 -3.14 -3.39
N ALA A 226 -5.94 -2.70 -4.59
CA ALA A 226 -5.12 -2.86 -5.78
C ALA A 226 -3.74 -2.21 -5.62
N GLY A 227 -3.68 -1.01 -5.05
CA GLY A 227 -2.43 -0.31 -4.73
C GLY A 227 -1.57 -1.07 -3.72
N LEU A 228 -2.17 -1.74 -2.73
CA LEU A 228 -1.44 -2.56 -1.77
C LEU A 228 -0.80 -3.79 -2.44
N TYR A 229 -1.44 -4.34 -3.46
CA TYR A 229 -1.05 -5.59 -4.11
C TYR A 229 -0.28 -5.42 -5.43
N HIS A 230 -0.22 -4.23 -6.04
CA HIS A 230 0.33 -4.05 -7.39
C HIS A 230 1.77 -4.58 -7.55
N ASP A 231 2.60 -4.44 -6.53
CA ASP A 231 4.00 -4.86 -6.49
C ASP A 231 4.29 -6.00 -5.50
N ILE A 232 3.25 -6.64 -4.95
CA ILE A 232 3.34 -7.60 -3.84
C ILE A 232 4.23 -8.81 -4.15
N ALA A 233 4.32 -9.19 -5.40
CA ALA A 233 5.07 -10.37 -5.85
C ALA A 233 6.49 -10.04 -6.36
N LYS A 234 6.95 -8.82 -6.24
CA LYS A 234 8.32 -8.45 -6.64
C LYS A 234 9.37 -9.30 -5.89
N GLY A 235 10.38 -9.75 -6.63
CA GLY A 235 11.47 -10.56 -6.07
C GLY A 235 11.18 -12.06 -5.92
N ARG A 236 9.99 -12.55 -6.30
CA ARG A 236 9.67 -13.99 -6.26
C ARG A 236 10.13 -14.77 -7.50
N GLY A 237 10.63 -14.09 -8.53
CA GLY A 237 10.88 -14.66 -9.84
C GLY A 237 9.60 -14.77 -10.69
N GLY A 238 9.74 -14.66 -12.01
CA GLY A 238 8.60 -14.60 -12.93
C GLY A 238 7.98 -13.19 -13.04
N ASP A 239 6.81 -13.12 -13.66
CA ASP A 239 6.07 -11.86 -13.80
C ASP A 239 5.37 -11.51 -12.49
N HIS A 240 5.82 -10.43 -11.85
CA HIS A 240 5.26 -9.99 -10.56
C HIS A 240 3.80 -9.51 -10.69
N SER A 241 3.37 -9.04 -11.86
CA SER A 241 2.00 -8.59 -12.09
C SER A 241 1.04 -9.78 -12.15
N GLU A 242 1.42 -10.87 -12.82
CA GLU A 242 0.64 -12.11 -12.86
C GLU A 242 0.56 -12.78 -11.47
N LEU A 243 1.71 -12.95 -10.81
CA LEU A 243 1.77 -13.53 -9.47
C LEU A 243 1.02 -12.67 -8.44
N GLY A 244 1.15 -11.35 -8.52
CA GLY A 244 0.46 -10.40 -7.66
C GLY A 244 -1.05 -10.42 -7.85
N ALA A 245 -1.52 -10.61 -9.08
CA ALA A 245 -2.95 -10.73 -9.38
C ALA A 245 -3.58 -11.95 -8.69
N VAL A 246 -2.86 -13.08 -8.67
CA VAL A 246 -3.31 -14.30 -7.95
C VAL A 246 -3.37 -14.04 -6.45
N ASP A 247 -2.37 -13.40 -5.87
CA ASP A 247 -2.39 -13.04 -4.44
C ASP A 247 -3.53 -12.08 -4.11
N ALA A 248 -3.78 -11.09 -4.97
CA ALA A 248 -4.87 -10.15 -4.81
C ALA A 248 -6.25 -10.83 -4.87
N GLU A 249 -6.41 -11.80 -5.77
CA GLU A 249 -7.62 -12.61 -5.86
C GLU A 249 -7.84 -13.42 -4.56
N HIS A 250 -6.82 -14.12 -4.07
CA HIS A 250 -6.88 -14.86 -2.81
C HIS A 250 -7.21 -13.95 -1.62
N PHE A 251 -6.62 -12.74 -1.58
CA PHE A 251 -6.96 -11.74 -0.57
C PHE A 251 -8.44 -11.37 -0.63
N CYS A 252 -8.96 -11.03 -1.81
CA CYS A 252 -10.34 -10.62 -1.99
C CYS A 252 -11.32 -11.74 -1.60
N GLN A 253 -11.03 -12.99 -2.00
CA GLN A 253 -11.83 -14.17 -1.64
C GLN A 253 -11.83 -14.39 -0.12
N ARG A 254 -10.68 -14.37 0.54
CA ARG A 254 -10.55 -14.50 2.00
C ARG A 254 -11.34 -13.42 2.74
N HIS A 255 -11.38 -12.21 2.20
CA HIS A 255 -12.13 -11.08 2.77
C HIS A 255 -13.57 -10.98 2.25
N GLN A 256 -14.05 -11.99 1.54
CA GLN A 256 -15.43 -12.11 1.06
C GLN A 256 -15.89 -10.93 0.19
N LEU A 257 -14.99 -10.38 -0.63
CA LEU A 257 -15.37 -9.39 -1.62
C LEU A 257 -16.23 -10.06 -2.72
N PRO A 258 -17.24 -9.33 -3.25
CA PRO A 258 -18.03 -9.84 -4.38
C PRO A 258 -17.15 -10.20 -5.59
N PRO A 259 -17.57 -11.16 -6.44
CA PRO A 259 -16.79 -11.60 -7.60
C PRO A 259 -16.38 -10.46 -8.54
N TRP A 260 -17.28 -9.50 -8.76
CA TRP A 260 -16.97 -8.35 -9.62
C TRP A 260 -15.86 -7.47 -9.03
N ASP A 261 -15.90 -7.20 -7.72
CA ASP A 261 -14.88 -6.43 -7.01
C ASP A 261 -13.53 -7.18 -7.02
N THR A 262 -13.56 -8.50 -6.80
CA THR A 262 -12.39 -9.38 -6.87
C THR A 262 -11.74 -9.35 -8.25
N ASN A 263 -12.54 -9.47 -9.31
CA ASN A 263 -12.07 -9.42 -10.69
C ASN A 263 -11.44 -8.06 -11.02
N LEU A 264 -12.05 -6.96 -10.58
CA LEU A 264 -11.50 -5.61 -10.80
C LEU A 264 -10.14 -5.45 -10.10
N VAL A 265 -10.03 -5.84 -8.84
CA VAL A 265 -8.77 -5.71 -8.08
C VAL A 265 -7.66 -6.57 -8.71
N SER A 266 -7.94 -7.85 -8.99
CA SER A 266 -6.99 -8.76 -9.62
C SER A 266 -6.53 -8.24 -11.00
N TRP A 267 -7.47 -7.78 -11.83
CA TRP A 267 -7.19 -7.19 -13.14
C TRP A 267 -6.32 -5.93 -13.04
N LEU A 268 -6.60 -5.05 -12.06
CA LEU A 268 -5.80 -3.84 -11.84
C LEU A 268 -4.36 -4.19 -11.47
N VAL A 269 -4.15 -5.17 -10.61
CA VAL A 269 -2.81 -5.65 -10.25
C VAL A 269 -2.09 -6.24 -11.46
N GLN A 270 -2.77 -7.09 -12.24
CA GLN A 270 -2.21 -7.70 -13.44
C GLN A 270 -1.79 -6.66 -14.49
N ASN A 271 -2.58 -5.61 -14.65
CA ASN A 271 -2.44 -4.63 -15.73
C ASN A 271 -1.91 -3.26 -15.27
N HIS A 272 -1.36 -3.14 -14.04
CA HIS A 272 -0.99 -1.84 -13.48
C HIS A 272 0.07 -1.08 -14.31
N LEU A 273 0.90 -1.77 -15.09
CA LEU A 273 1.94 -1.17 -15.94
C LEU A 273 1.46 -0.80 -17.34
N ILE A 274 0.31 -1.34 -17.81
CA ILE A 274 -0.06 -1.27 -19.22
C ILE A 274 -0.33 0.17 -19.69
N MET A 275 -0.97 0.99 -18.86
CA MET A 275 -1.29 2.37 -19.23
C MET A 275 -0.02 3.22 -19.38
N SER A 276 0.91 3.13 -18.44
CA SER A 276 2.17 3.88 -18.49
C SER A 276 3.04 3.41 -19.65
N THR A 277 3.09 2.11 -19.91
CA THR A 277 3.84 1.53 -21.03
C THR A 277 3.26 1.94 -22.37
N THR A 278 1.94 1.87 -22.54
CA THR A 278 1.26 2.28 -23.77
C THR A 278 1.46 3.77 -24.02
N ALA A 279 1.25 4.61 -23.03
CA ALA A 279 1.39 6.07 -23.17
C ALA A 279 2.82 6.50 -23.55
N GLN A 280 3.84 5.80 -23.07
CA GLN A 280 5.24 6.20 -23.27
C GLN A 280 5.93 5.54 -24.47
N ARG A 281 5.44 4.40 -24.96
CA ARG A 281 6.13 3.57 -25.96
C ARG A 281 5.37 3.38 -27.26
N LYS A 282 4.07 3.74 -27.31
CA LYS A 282 3.25 3.60 -28.50
C LYS A 282 2.84 4.95 -29.06
N ASP A 283 2.59 5.00 -30.37
CA ASP A 283 2.05 6.19 -31.04
C ASP A 283 0.55 6.32 -30.73
N LEU A 284 0.19 7.30 -29.93
CA LEU A 284 -1.20 7.55 -29.54
C LEU A 284 -2.03 8.22 -30.64
N SER A 285 -1.42 8.62 -31.77
CA SER A 285 -2.13 9.08 -32.95
C SER A 285 -2.62 7.93 -33.84
N ASP A 286 -2.12 6.71 -33.63
CA ASP A 286 -2.57 5.51 -34.32
C ASP A 286 -3.90 5.02 -33.69
N PRO A 287 -5.02 5.04 -34.49
CA PRO A 287 -6.33 4.58 -34.00
C PRO A 287 -6.31 3.12 -33.53
N GLN A 288 -5.44 2.25 -34.11
CA GLN A 288 -5.35 0.85 -33.73
C GLN A 288 -4.81 0.71 -32.29
N VAL A 289 -3.83 1.51 -31.90
CA VAL A 289 -3.30 1.52 -30.53
C VAL A 289 -4.40 1.86 -29.51
N ILE A 290 -5.22 2.86 -29.83
CA ILE A 290 -6.35 3.25 -28.97
C ILE A 290 -7.42 2.16 -28.91
N TYR A 291 -7.72 1.55 -30.06
CA TYR A 291 -8.72 0.48 -30.14
C TYR A 291 -8.29 -0.74 -29.30
N ASP A 292 -7.06 -1.22 -29.47
CA ASP A 292 -6.53 -2.37 -28.73
C ASP A 292 -6.52 -2.08 -27.22
N PHE A 293 -6.11 -0.88 -26.83
CA PHE A 293 -6.12 -0.47 -25.44
C PHE A 293 -7.55 -0.39 -24.87
N ALA A 294 -8.50 0.14 -25.64
CA ALA A 294 -9.91 0.21 -25.24
C ALA A 294 -10.54 -1.18 -25.12
N GLN A 295 -10.20 -2.12 -26.01
CA GLN A 295 -10.63 -3.52 -25.90
C GLN A 295 -10.12 -4.17 -24.60
N LEU A 296 -8.85 -3.93 -24.26
CA LEU A 296 -8.29 -4.44 -23.01
C LEU A 296 -8.97 -3.86 -21.77
N MET A 297 -9.36 -2.59 -21.81
CA MET A 297 -10.11 -1.95 -20.71
C MET A 297 -11.53 -2.52 -20.57
N GLY A 298 -12.18 -2.83 -21.69
CA GLY A 298 -13.51 -3.39 -21.72
C GLY A 298 -14.63 -2.40 -21.33
N ASN A 299 -14.41 -1.56 -20.32
CA ASN A 299 -15.38 -0.58 -19.85
C ASN A 299 -14.73 0.64 -19.19
N GLN A 300 -15.55 1.68 -18.98
CA GLN A 300 -15.11 2.95 -18.38
C GLN A 300 -14.62 2.79 -16.93
N THR A 301 -15.20 1.87 -16.16
CA THR A 301 -14.83 1.69 -14.74
C THR A 301 -13.39 1.19 -14.62
N TYR A 302 -13.00 0.19 -15.39
CA TYR A 302 -11.62 -0.32 -15.42
C TYR A 302 -10.62 0.76 -15.85
N LEU A 303 -10.98 1.55 -16.86
CA LEU A 303 -10.17 2.69 -17.32
C LEU A 303 -9.99 3.73 -16.22
N ASP A 304 -11.04 4.07 -15.49
CA ASP A 304 -11.01 5.08 -14.43
C ASP A 304 -10.10 4.64 -13.28
N TYR A 305 -10.27 3.42 -12.79
CA TYR A 305 -9.42 2.88 -11.72
C TYR A 305 -7.96 2.78 -12.14
N LEU A 306 -7.69 2.28 -13.36
CA LEU A 306 -6.32 2.15 -13.85
C LEU A 306 -5.62 3.49 -14.03
N TYR A 307 -6.33 4.51 -14.54
CA TYR A 307 -5.77 5.86 -14.69
C TYR A 307 -5.29 6.43 -13.34
N VAL A 308 -6.12 6.35 -12.32
CA VAL A 308 -5.79 6.88 -10.99
C VAL A 308 -4.67 6.08 -10.35
N LEU A 309 -4.68 4.74 -10.48
CA LEU A 309 -3.61 3.87 -9.99
C LEU A 309 -2.27 4.22 -10.64
N THR A 310 -2.26 4.39 -11.98
CA THR A 310 -1.05 4.74 -12.75
C THR A 310 -0.48 6.10 -12.35
N VAL A 311 -1.32 7.12 -12.17
CA VAL A 311 -0.90 8.44 -11.69
C VAL A 311 -0.26 8.35 -10.30
N ALA A 312 -0.86 7.59 -9.39
CA ALA A 312 -0.36 7.42 -8.03
C ALA A 312 0.96 6.64 -8.01
N ASP A 313 1.09 5.60 -8.83
CA ASP A 313 2.28 4.76 -8.92
C ASP A 313 3.50 5.55 -9.44
N ILE A 314 3.35 6.30 -10.52
CA ILE A 314 4.43 7.15 -11.06
C ILE A 314 4.92 8.15 -10.00
N ASN A 315 4.01 8.78 -9.27
CA ASN A 315 4.36 9.74 -8.23
C ASN A 315 4.98 9.08 -6.98
N ALA A 316 4.60 7.86 -6.68
CA ALA A 316 5.16 7.09 -5.56
C ALA A 316 6.54 6.51 -5.86
N THR A 317 6.84 6.23 -7.13
CA THR A 317 8.13 5.71 -7.58
C THR A 317 9.23 6.75 -7.40
N ASN A 318 9.03 7.92 -7.98
CA ASN A 318 9.91 9.08 -7.82
C ASN A 318 9.12 10.33 -8.22
N PRO A 319 8.99 11.34 -7.35
CA PRO A 319 8.24 12.56 -7.66
C PRO A 319 8.72 13.33 -8.89
N THR A 320 9.98 13.19 -9.27
CA THR A 320 10.56 13.84 -10.46
C THR A 320 10.11 13.21 -11.77
N LEU A 321 9.55 12.00 -11.73
CA LEU A 321 9.03 11.32 -12.91
C LEU A 321 7.72 11.92 -13.41
N TRP A 322 6.97 12.60 -12.54
CA TRP A 322 5.74 13.28 -12.95
C TRP A 322 6.07 14.66 -13.53
N ASN A 323 5.82 14.84 -14.81
CA ASN A 323 6.02 16.08 -15.53
C ASN A 323 4.85 16.34 -16.50
N SER A 324 4.81 17.52 -17.11
CA SER A 324 3.73 17.94 -18.02
C SER A 324 3.60 17.05 -19.25
N TRP A 325 4.71 16.53 -19.75
CA TRP A 325 4.73 15.64 -20.91
C TRP A 325 4.04 14.30 -20.60
N ARG A 326 4.44 13.64 -19.51
CA ARG A 326 3.78 12.38 -19.07
C ARG A 326 2.31 12.59 -18.73
N ALA A 327 1.99 13.67 -18.04
CA ALA A 327 0.62 14.02 -17.73
C ALA A 327 -0.24 14.21 -19.01
N SER A 328 0.33 14.83 -20.06
CA SER A 328 -0.34 15.01 -21.34
C SER A 328 -0.60 13.69 -22.06
N LEU A 329 0.42 12.79 -22.12
CA LEU A 329 0.29 11.48 -22.76
C LEU A 329 -0.77 10.61 -22.06
N LEU A 330 -0.73 10.52 -20.75
CA LEU A 330 -1.70 9.73 -19.98
C LEU A 330 -3.12 10.27 -20.16
N ARG A 331 -3.28 11.60 -20.14
CA ARG A 331 -4.58 12.24 -20.36
C ARG A 331 -5.09 12.02 -21.78
N GLN A 332 -4.20 12.07 -22.79
CA GLN A 332 -4.55 11.77 -24.18
C GLN A 332 -5.04 10.34 -24.30
N LEU A 333 -4.25 9.35 -23.82
CA LEU A 333 -4.63 7.94 -23.86
C LEU A 333 -5.99 7.70 -23.18
N TYR A 334 -6.18 8.25 -21.98
CA TYR A 334 -7.45 8.14 -21.27
C TYR A 334 -8.62 8.72 -22.09
N THR A 335 -8.46 9.92 -22.65
CA THR A 335 -9.54 10.63 -23.33
C THR A 335 -9.95 9.91 -24.61
N GLU A 336 -8.97 9.47 -25.42
CA GLU A 336 -9.24 8.76 -26.68
C GLU A 336 -9.85 7.37 -26.39
N THR A 337 -9.31 6.64 -25.41
CA THR A 337 -9.88 5.35 -24.98
C THR A 337 -11.31 5.49 -24.49
N LYS A 338 -11.61 6.52 -23.71
CA LYS A 338 -12.97 6.81 -23.25
C LYS A 338 -13.91 7.09 -24.40
N ARG A 339 -13.45 7.81 -25.44
CA ARG A 339 -14.24 8.05 -26.66
C ARG A 339 -14.52 6.74 -27.41
N ALA A 340 -13.50 5.88 -27.55
CA ALA A 340 -13.65 4.59 -28.21
C ALA A 340 -14.66 3.69 -27.49
N LEU A 341 -14.56 3.60 -26.14
CA LEU A 341 -15.50 2.83 -25.32
C LEU A 341 -16.95 3.33 -25.47
N ARG A 342 -17.16 4.65 -25.54
CA ARG A 342 -18.50 5.24 -25.74
C ARG A 342 -19.10 4.98 -27.11
N ARG A 343 -18.27 4.82 -28.14
CA ARG A 343 -18.68 4.49 -29.52
C ARG A 343 -18.97 3.01 -29.72
N GLY A 344 -18.81 2.17 -28.69
CA GLY A 344 -19.07 0.74 -28.76
C GLY A 344 -17.98 -0.10 -29.39
N LEU A 345 -16.73 0.39 -29.35
CA LEU A 345 -15.56 -0.33 -29.89
C LEU A 345 -15.71 -0.68 -31.40
N GLU A 346 -16.29 0.23 -32.20
CA GLU A 346 -16.29 0.07 -33.64
C GLU A 346 -14.84 0.02 -34.17
N ASN A 347 -14.53 -1.01 -34.96
CA ASN A 347 -13.20 -1.20 -35.51
C ASN A 347 -12.83 -0.04 -36.46
N PRO A 348 -11.69 0.66 -36.25
CA PRO A 348 -11.28 1.75 -37.16
C PRO A 348 -11.05 1.30 -38.61
N VAL A 349 -10.70 0.03 -38.82
CA VAL A 349 -10.43 -0.57 -40.17
C VAL A 349 -11.72 -0.75 -40.98
N ASP A 350 -12.89 -0.83 -40.33
CA ASP A 350 -14.18 -1.01 -41.04
C ASP A 350 -14.77 0.30 -41.61
N ARG A 351 -13.99 1.41 -41.60
CA ARG A 351 -14.41 2.73 -42.10
C ARG A 351 -13.78 3.21 -43.41
N GLU A 352 -13.01 2.34 -44.09
CA GLU A 352 -12.49 2.64 -45.45
C GLU A 352 -13.44 2.11 -46.54
#